data_0526b873fbbb855c2a526bd2599f92f7
#
_entry.id   0526b873fbbb855c2a526bd2599f92f7
#
_cell.length_a   1.000
_cell.length_b   1.000
_cell.length_c   1.000
_cell.angle_alpha   90.00
_cell.angle_beta   90.00
_cell.angle_gamma   90.00
#
_symmetry.space_group_name_H-M   'P 1'
#
loop_
_entity.id
_entity.type
_entity.pdbx_description
1 polymer ?
#
loop_
_entity_poly.entity_id
_entity_poly.type
_entity_poly.pdbx_seq_one_letter_code
_entity_poly.pdbx_strand_id
1 'polypeptide(L)'
;DVDFNDLSLIPTDVLTNKIFDFLSIQLTSDQNQEQQIMSLILASDNVLNRASVNFEMYKFIFRFLIESFNELKINEVVDYLTRIPYSENIECTENQYNELLSIAEFNSRARIGSIAKNISGTTIFGESFDLYSIDNDFTIVYFWSYTCDHCRENIKDLKIFLDENPDFSLVAVSVKGDLKKIKNLVKKTKLNGYFYHDGLEWNCPFVDDYAVTGTPSFYLLDKEKKIVYKPFDFNELVDFVKIIKQ
;
A
#
# COMPACT_ATOMS: atom_id res chain seq x y z
N ASP A 1 30.34 9.16 -4.28
CA ASP A 1 29.65 10.40 -4.64
C ASP A 1 28.69 10.12 -5.79
N VAL A 2 27.50 10.73 -5.77
CA VAL A 2 26.47 10.59 -6.81
C VAL A 2 26.38 11.92 -7.57
N ASP A 3 26.44 11.87 -8.90
CA ASP A 3 26.11 13.03 -9.73
C ASP A 3 24.60 13.06 -10.01
N PHE A 4 23.89 13.95 -9.33
CA PHE A 4 22.43 14.10 -9.48
C PHE A 4 21.99 14.75 -10.81
N ASN A 5 22.91 15.19 -11.66
CA ASN A 5 22.62 15.61 -13.03
C ASN A 5 22.64 14.44 -14.02
N ASP A 6 23.22 13.31 -13.65
CA ASP A 6 23.30 12.13 -14.51
C ASP A 6 22.00 11.32 -14.47
N LEU A 7 21.07 11.62 -15.35
CA LEU A 7 19.78 10.92 -15.47
C LEU A 7 19.93 9.46 -15.92
N SER A 8 21.09 9.05 -16.43
CA SER A 8 21.32 7.63 -16.78
C SER A 8 21.36 6.71 -15.55
N LEU A 9 21.49 7.27 -14.35
CA LEU A 9 21.45 6.52 -13.09
C LEU A 9 20.02 6.09 -12.70
N ILE A 10 18.98 6.80 -13.16
CA ILE A 10 17.57 6.51 -12.78
C ILE A 10 17.16 5.08 -13.08
N PRO A 11 17.42 4.47 -14.26
CA PRO A 11 17.02 3.09 -14.54
C PRO A 11 17.96 2.04 -13.93
N THR A 12 18.84 2.43 -13.01
CA THR A 12 19.84 1.53 -12.44
C THR A 12 19.69 1.36 -10.93
N ASP A 13 20.04 0.18 -10.42
CA ASP A 13 20.07 -0.06 -8.97
C ASP A 13 21.21 0.69 -8.25
N VAL A 14 22.14 1.30 -9.02
CA VAL A 14 23.29 2.02 -8.44
C VAL A 14 22.82 3.21 -7.60
N LEU A 15 21.88 4.00 -8.12
CA LEU A 15 21.36 5.18 -7.44
C LEU A 15 20.59 4.78 -6.17
N THR A 16 19.65 3.87 -6.32
CA THR A 16 18.80 3.41 -5.21
C THR A 16 19.62 2.75 -4.10
N ASN A 17 20.58 1.90 -4.43
CA ASN A 17 21.49 1.29 -3.46
C ASN A 17 22.33 2.35 -2.72
N LYS A 18 22.84 3.37 -3.42
CA LYS A 18 23.60 4.46 -2.78
C LYS A 18 22.74 5.29 -1.83
N ILE A 19 21.48 5.54 -2.18
CA ILE A 19 20.53 6.22 -1.29
C ILE A 19 20.27 5.34 -0.06
N PHE A 20 20.02 4.04 -0.26
CA PHE A 20 19.79 3.09 0.83
C PHE A 20 20.98 3.02 1.79
N ASP A 21 22.20 2.89 1.25
CA ASP A 21 23.44 2.92 2.03
C ASP A 21 23.54 4.21 2.87
N PHE A 22 23.26 5.35 2.23
CA PHE A 22 23.32 6.66 2.90
C PHE A 22 22.30 6.78 4.03
N LEU A 23 21.05 6.32 3.82
CA LEU A 23 20.01 6.30 4.86
C LEU A 23 20.41 5.36 6.01
N SER A 24 20.92 4.17 5.68
CA SER A 24 21.26 3.15 6.67
C SER A 24 22.37 3.58 7.63
N ILE A 25 23.38 4.32 7.15
CA ILE A 25 24.48 4.80 8.02
C ILE A 25 24.04 5.92 8.98
N GLN A 26 22.85 6.50 8.80
CA GLN A 26 22.29 7.47 9.75
C GLN A 26 21.65 6.80 10.99
N LEU A 27 21.42 5.48 10.90
CA LEU A 27 20.83 4.70 11.97
C LEU A 27 21.93 4.08 12.83
N THR A 28 21.97 4.42 14.11
CA THR A 28 22.94 3.89 15.07
C THR A 28 22.22 3.15 16.20
N SER A 29 22.91 2.20 16.82
CA SER A 29 22.32 1.33 17.84
C SER A 29 21.97 2.04 19.16
N ASP A 30 22.48 3.24 19.38
CA ASP A 30 22.23 4.10 20.56
C ASP A 30 21.02 5.02 20.40
N GLN A 31 20.47 5.11 19.18
CA GLN A 31 19.26 5.91 18.92
C GLN A 31 18.00 5.18 19.37
N ASN A 32 17.09 5.92 20.01
CA ASN A 32 15.71 5.46 20.19
C ASN A 32 14.90 5.64 18.88
N GLN A 33 13.68 5.11 18.85
CA GLN A 33 12.82 5.13 17.66
C GLN A 33 12.57 6.56 17.13
N GLU A 34 12.29 7.52 18.00
CA GLU A 34 12.03 8.90 17.60
C GLU A 34 13.27 9.55 16.96
N GLN A 35 14.46 9.30 17.53
CA GLN A 35 15.73 9.75 16.97
C GLN A 35 16.03 9.11 15.62
N GLN A 36 15.73 7.82 15.44
CA GLN A 36 15.89 7.13 14.16
C GLN A 36 14.97 7.74 13.09
N ILE A 37 13.70 7.98 13.41
CA ILE A 37 12.75 8.65 12.51
C ILE A 37 13.27 10.03 12.11
N MET A 38 13.71 10.84 13.06
CA MET A 38 14.26 12.17 12.77
C MET A 38 15.51 12.09 11.89
N SER A 39 16.39 11.14 12.13
CA SER A 39 17.59 10.91 11.31
C SER A 39 17.24 10.57 9.87
N LEU A 40 16.22 9.71 9.67
CA LEU A 40 15.73 9.35 8.32
C LEU A 40 15.07 10.54 7.61
N ILE A 41 14.30 11.37 8.33
CA ILE A 41 13.73 12.60 7.78
C ILE A 41 14.83 13.54 7.29
N LEU A 42 15.81 13.86 8.15
CA LEU A 42 16.91 14.75 7.80
C LEU A 42 17.77 14.21 6.64
N ALA A 43 17.99 12.90 6.62
CA ALA A 43 18.72 12.26 5.52
C ALA A 43 17.94 12.31 4.21
N SER A 44 16.61 12.11 4.25
CA SER A 44 15.74 12.22 3.08
C SER A 44 15.75 13.64 2.52
N ASP A 45 15.65 14.66 3.38
CA ASP A 45 15.76 16.07 2.97
C ASP A 45 17.10 16.37 2.32
N ASN A 46 18.19 15.84 2.87
CA ASN A 46 19.54 16.04 2.32
C ASN A 46 19.63 15.47 0.89
N VAL A 47 19.12 14.25 0.67
CA VAL A 47 19.13 13.63 -0.66
C VAL A 47 18.24 14.39 -1.63
N LEU A 48 17.03 14.78 -1.23
CA LEU A 48 16.08 15.54 -2.06
C LEU A 48 16.63 16.92 -2.41
N ASN A 49 17.24 17.62 -1.46
CA ASN A 49 17.88 18.93 -1.72
C ASN A 49 19.03 18.80 -2.73
N ARG A 50 19.83 17.74 -2.66
CA ARG A 50 20.87 17.50 -3.67
C ARG A 50 20.31 17.13 -5.04
N ALA A 51 19.19 16.42 -5.07
CA ALA A 51 18.49 16.04 -6.30
C ALA A 51 17.76 17.21 -6.96
N SER A 52 17.54 18.33 -6.25
CA SER A 52 16.80 19.50 -6.75
C SER A 52 17.45 20.20 -7.96
N VAL A 53 18.69 19.86 -8.26
CA VAL A 53 19.40 20.32 -9.49
C VAL A 53 18.73 19.84 -10.78
N ASN A 54 17.91 18.77 -10.71
CA ASN A 54 17.17 18.24 -11.85
C ASN A 54 15.81 17.68 -11.42
N PHE A 55 14.72 18.15 -12.04
CA PHE A 55 13.37 17.76 -11.66
C PHE A 55 13.10 16.24 -11.82
N GLU A 56 13.55 15.62 -12.91
CA GLU A 56 13.32 14.18 -13.12
C GLU A 56 14.07 13.33 -12.08
N MET A 57 15.28 13.75 -11.71
CA MET A 57 16.03 13.11 -10.63
C MET A 57 15.31 13.29 -9.28
N TYR A 58 14.88 14.50 -8.97
CA TYR A 58 14.11 14.80 -7.76
C TYR A 58 12.83 13.97 -7.68
N LYS A 59 12.03 13.97 -8.75
CA LYS A 59 10.77 13.21 -8.84
C LYS A 59 10.99 11.71 -8.63
N PHE A 60 12.02 11.15 -9.26
CA PHE A 60 12.36 9.75 -9.10
C PHE A 60 12.72 9.43 -7.65
N ILE A 61 13.61 10.21 -7.05
CA ILE A 61 14.06 9.98 -5.66
C ILE A 61 12.92 10.22 -4.67
N PHE A 62 12.10 11.24 -4.87
CA PHE A 62 10.92 11.52 -4.04
C PHE A 62 9.96 10.32 -4.01
N ARG A 63 9.64 9.77 -5.19
CA ARG A 63 8.82 8.55 -5.30
C ARG A 63 9.50 7.37 -4.62
N PHE A 64 10.76 7.12 -4.92
CA PHE A 64 11.53 6.01 -4.34
C PHE A 64 11.55 6.04 -2.81
N LEU A 65 11.79 7.19 -2.21
CA LEU A 65 11.80 7.34 -0.74
C LEU A 65 10.43 7.02 -0.14
N ILE A 66 9.37 7.59 -0.70
CA ILE A 66 8.00 7.35 -0.22
C ILE A 66 7.63 5.87 -0.32
N GLU A 67 7.87 5.23 -1.47
CA GLU A 67 7.57 3.82 -1.70
C GLU A 67 8.38 2.93 -0.75
N SER A 68 9.69 3.18 -0.60
CA SER A 68 10.56 2.41 0.30
C SER A 68 10.12 2.53 1.76
N PHE A 69 9.80 3.72 2.25
CA PHE A 69 9.35 3.90 3.63
C PHE A 69 7.95 3.33 3.87
N ASN A 70 7.07 3.33 2.84
CA ASN A 70 5.79 2.62 2.91
C ASN A 70 6.00 1.10 3.06
N GLU A 71 6.90 0.50 2.28
CA GLU A 71 7.24 -0.92 2.38
C GLU A 71 7.84 -1.28 3.74
N LEU A 72 8.73 -0.42 4.25
CA LEU A 72 9.33 -0.57 5.59
C LEU A 72 8.37 -0.22 6.74
N LYS A 73 7.14 0.24 6.44
CA LYS A 73 6.11 0.65 7.42
C LYS A 73 6.56 1.79 8.35
N ILE A 74 7.47 2.66 7.87
CA ILE A 74 7.94 3.85 8.59
C ILE A 74 7.03 5.04 8.23
N ASN A 75 5.79 5.00 8.75
CA ASN A 75 4.73 5.92 8.37
C ASN A 75 5.05 7.37 8.68
N GLU A 76 5.78 7.67 9.74
CA GLU A 76 6.13 9.03 10.16
C GLU A 76 7.00 9.74 9.11
N VAL A 77 7.92 9.01 8.46
CA VAL A 77 8.72 9.55 7.35
C VAL A 77 7.87 9.75 6.11
N VAL A 78 6.98 8.81 5.79
CA VAL A 78 6.02 8.95 4.68
C VAL A 78 5.12 10.16 4.90
N ASP A 79 4.60 10.33 6.12
CA ASP A 79 3.77 11.47 6.50
C ASP A 79 4.49 12.80 6.33
N TYR A 80 5.77 12.84 6.71
CA TYR A 80 6.61 14.01 6.50
C TYR A 80 6.79 14.32 5.02
N LEU A 81 7.24 13.36 4.23
CA LEU A 81 7.51 13.53 2.81
C LEU A 81 6.25 13.92 2.01
N THR A 82 5.09 13.34 2.33
CA THR A 82 3.85 13.62 1.62
C THR A 82 3.20 14.96 1.99
N ARG A 83 3.59 15.58 3.10
CA ARG A 83 3.13 16.94 3.46
C ARG A 83 3.87 18.03 2.70
N ILE A 84 5.12 17.77 2.32
CA ILE A 84 5.99 18.73 1.62
C ILE A 84 6.43 18.09 0.31
N PRO A 85 5.58 18.11 -0.72
CA PRO A 85 5.85 17.40 -1.98
C PRO A 85 7.01 17.98 -2.79
N TYR A 86 7.55 19.15 -2.41
CA TYR A 86 8.72 19.72 -3.06
C TYR A 86 9.57 20.51 -2.05
N SER A 87 10.86 20.58 -2.33
CA SER A 87 11.79 21.46 -1.59
C SER A 87 11.60 22.91 -2.04
N GLU A 88 11.72 23.86 -1.10
CA GLU A 88 11.77 25.30 -1.42
C GLU A 88 12.91 25.65 -2.40
N ASN A 89 13.87 24.75 -2.55
CA ASN A 89 15.03 24.91 -3.42
C ASN A 89 14.84 24.39 -4.85
N ILE A 90 13.69 23.77 -5.17
CA ILE A 90 13.41 23.31 -6.52
C ILE A 90 12.49 24.29 -7.24
N GLU A 91 12.98 24.85 -8.34
CA GLU A 91 12.13 25.60 -9.27
C GLU A 91 11.38 24.60 -10.16
N CYS A 92 10.07 24.53 -10.02
CA CYS A 92 9.23 23.66 -10.84
C CYS A 92 8.04 24.42 -11.44
N THR A 93 7.60 23.98 -12.61
CA THR A 93 6.36 24.45 -13.21
C THR A 93 5.14 23.94 -12.47
N GLU A 94 3.98 24.54 -12.68
CA GLU A 94 2.70 24.08 -12.11
C GLU A 94 2.41 22.60 -12.43
N ASN A 95 2.70 22.16 -13.66
CA ASN A 95 2.53 20.77 -14.06
C ASN A 95 3.45 19.83 -13.29
N GLN A 96 4.72 20.20 -13.12
CA GLN A 96 5.69 19.44 -12.33
C GLN A 96 5.29 19.34 -10.85
N TYR A 97 4.81 20.45 -10.30
CA TYR A 97 4.27 20.45 -8.94
C TYR A 97 3.08 19.50 -8.79
N ASN A 98 2.14 19.52 -9.75
CA ASN A 98 1.00 18.60 -9.76
C ASN A 98 1.41 17.12 -9.89
N GLU A 99 2.52 16.81 -10.60
CA GLU A 99 3.08 15.46 -10.62
C GLU A 99 3.54 15.02 -9.22
N LEU A 100 4.26 15.87 -8.49
CA LEU A 100 4.70 15.56 -7.11
C LEU A 100 3.51 15.42 -6.15
N LEU A 101 2.51 16.30 -6.26
CA LEU A 101 1.27 16.19 -5.49
C LEU A 101 0.57 14.86 -5.75
N SER A 102 0.46 14.45 -7.02
CA SER A 102 -0.17 13.17 -7.37
C SER A 102 0.55 11.96 -6.75
N ILE A 103 1.89 11.99 -6.72
CA ILE A 103 2.70 10.96 -6.06
C ILE A 103 2.41 10.97 -4.55
N ALA A 104 2.42 12.14 -3.91
CA ALA A 104 2.18 12.29 -2.49
C ALA A 104 0.76 11.83 -2.10
N GLU A 105 -0.25 12.27 -2.84
CA GLU A 105 -1.65 11.91 -2.61
C GLU A 105 -1.87 10.40 -2.78
N PHE A 106 -1.36 9.80 -3.86
CA PHE A 106 -1.46 8.35 -4.08
C PHE A 106 -0.87 7.57 -2.92
N ASN A 107 0.35 7.91 -2.52
CA ASN A 107 1.05 7.21 -1.44
C ASN A 107 0.51 7.55 -0.04
N SER A 108 -0.28 8.61 0.11
CA SER A 108 -0.97 8.93 1.37
C SER A 108 -2.26 8.12 1.57
N ARG A 109 -2.74 7.45 0.53
CA ARG A 109 -3.97 6.65 0.59
C ARG A 109 -3.73 5.33 1.32
N ALA A 110 -4.77 4.86 1.98
CA ALA A 110 -4.80 3.54 2.63
C ALA A 110 -3.56 3.22 3.48
N ARG A 111 -3.05 4.19 4.25
CA ARG A 111 -1.92 4.01 5.18
C ARG A 111 -2.37 3.34 6.47
N ILE A 112 -1.43 2.64 7.11
CA ILE A 112 -1.64 2.11 8.46
C ILE A 112 -1.97 3.29 9.40
N GLY A 113 -3.04 3.13 10.18
CA GLY A 113 -3.55 4.18 11.07
C GLY A 113 -4.61 5.09 10.47
N SER A 114 -4.81 5.11 9.14
CA SER A 114 -5.90 5.88 8.50
C SER A 114 -7.21 5.08 8.47
N ILE A 115 -8.34 5.79 8.40
CA ILE A 115 -9.63 5.16 8.12
C ILE A 115 -9.65 4.74 6.64
N ALA A 116 -9.94 3.47 6.40
CA ALA A 116 -10.06 2.92 5.07
C ALA A 116 -11.20 3.61 4.29
N LYS A 117 -11.02 3.83 2.99
CA LYS A 117 -12.12 4.31 2.15
C LYS A 117 -13.24 3.27 2.10
N ASN A 118 -14.48 3.74 2.09
CA ASN A 118 -15.63 2.83 2.01
C ASN A 118 -15.67 2.08 0.68
N ILE A 119 -15.90 0.78 0.76
CA ILE A 119 -16.19 -0.07 -0.41
C ILE A 119 -17.64 -0.47 -0.33
N SER A 120 -18.45 -0.01 -1.26
CA SER A 120 -19.88 -0.32 -1.29
C SER A 120 -20.35 -0.65 -2.69
N GLY A 121 -21.42 -1.43 -2.78
CA GLY A 121 -21.98 -1.80 -4.08
C GLY A 121 -22.77 -3.11 -4.03
N THR A 122 -22.80 -3.79 -5.16
CA THR A 122 -23.48 -5.08 -5.28
C THR A 122 -22.44 -6.20 -5.45
N THR A 123 -22.54 -7.23 -4.63
CA THR A 123 -21.67 -8.41 -4.75
C THR A 123 -21.89 -9.12 -6.10
N ILE A 124 -20.93 -9.96 -6.48
CA ILE A 124 -21.07 -10.81 -7.69
C ILE A 124 -22.31 -11.74 -7.62
N PHE A 125 -22.93 -11.90 -6.45
CA PHE A 125 -24.14 -12.72 -6.26
C PHE A 125 -25.43 -11.89 -6.20
N GLY A 126 -25.35 -10.55 -6.28
CA GLY A 126 -26.50 -9.67 -6.35
C GLY A 126 -26.93 -9.08 -5.00
N GLU A 127 -26.15 -9.27 -3.94
CA GLU A 127 -26.40 -8.73 -2.62
C GLU A 127 -25.77 -7.33 -2.49
N SER A 128 -26.50 -6.38 -1.92
CA SER A 128 -25.94 -5.06 -1.57
C SER A 128 -25.02 -5.18 -0.37
N PHE A 129 -23.88 -4.48 -0.38
CA PHE A 129 -23.00 -4.41 0.77
C PHE A 129 -22.36 -3.03 0.92
N ASP A 130 -21.93 -2.75 2.11
CA ASP A 130 -21.20 -1.53 2.49
C ASP A 130 -20.18 -1.90 3.56
N LEU A 131 -18.90 -1.61 3.32
CA LEU A 131 -17.80 -1.96 4.22
C LEU A 131 -18.01 -1.37 5.62
N TYR A 132 -18.55 -0.13 5.71
CA TYR A 132 -18.74 0.52 6.99
C TYR A 132 -19.89 -0.08 7.79
N SER A 133 -20.81 -0.80 7.15
CA SER A 133 -21.91 -1.50 7.82
C SER A 133 -21.54 -2.89 8.35
N ILE A 134 -20.33 -3.39 8.06
CA ILE A 134 -19.86 -4.70 8.53
C ILE A 134 -19.54 -4.58 10.02
N ASP A 135 -20.33 -5.24 10.87
CA ASP A 135 -20.12 -5.27 12.32
C ASP A 135 -19.33 -6.51 12.73
N ASN A 136 -18.01 -6.46 12.55
CA ASN A 136 -17.08 -7.49 13.01
C ASN A 136 -15.82 -6.81 13.59
N ASP A 137 -15.10 -7.51 14.48
CA ASP A 137 -13.93 -6.95 15.14
C ASP A 137 -12.83 -6.61 14.14
N PHE A 138 -12.70 -7.46 13.11
CA PHE A 138 -11.75 -7.24 12.02
C PHE A 138 -12.39 -7.44 10.64
N THR A 139 -11.91 -6.69 9.65
CA THR A 139 -12.28 -6.88 8.25
C THR A 139 -11.01 -6.99 7.39
N ILE A 140 -10.90 -8.08 6.64
CA ILE A 140 -9.87 -8.23 5.61
C ILE A 140 -10.41 -7.65 4.31
N VAL A 141 -9.74 -6.63 3.77
CA VAL A 141 -9.95 -6.16 2.40
C VAL A 141 -8.90 -6.80 1.51
N TYR A 142 -9.33 -7.54 0.50
CA TYR A 142 -8.49 -8.35 -0.36
C TYR A 142 -8.64 -7.97 -1.82
N PHE A 143 -7.63 -7.37 -2.41
CA PHE A 143 -7.57 -7.12 -3.86
C PHE A 143 -6.88 -8.28 -4.56
N TRP A 144 -7.55 -8.84 -5.55
CA TRP A 144 -7.09 -10.05 -6.20
C TRP A 144 -7.45 -10.11 -7.68
N SER A 145 -6.77 -10.99 -8.42
CA SER A 145 -7.06 -11.26 -9.83
C SER A 145 -7.31 -12.75 -10.05
N TYR A 146 -8.31 -13.09 -10.84
CA TYR A 146 -8.53 -14.49 -11.25
C TYR A 146 -7.35 -15.04 -12.06
N THR A 147 -6.60 -14.19 -12.78
CA THR A 147 -5.45 -14.60 -13.59
C THR A 147 -4.16 -14.76 -12.79
N CYS A 148 -4.16 -14.40 -11.52
CA CYS A 148 -3.05 -14.55 -10.60
C CYS A 148 -3.15 -15.90 -9.86
N ASP A 149 -2.14 -16.76 -9.97
CA ASP A 149 -2.14 -18.09 -9.37
C ASP A 149 -2.15 -18.02 -7.85
N HIS A 150 -1.25 -17.22 -7.25
CA HIS A 150 -1.20 -17.00 -5.81
C HIS A 150 -2.51 -16.44 -5.25
N CYS A 151 -3.18 -15.56 -6.00
CA CYS A 151 -4.48 -15.05 -5.59
C CYS A 151 -5.54 -16.15 -5.49
N ARG A 152 -5.53 -17.11 -6.42
CA ARG A 152 -6.48 -18.24 -6.38
C ARG A 152 -6.18 -19.24 -5.26
N GLU A 153 -4.91 -19.40 -4.91
CA GLU A 153 -4.50 -20.18 -3.74
C GLU A 153 -4.99 -19.51 -2.46
N ASN A 154 -4.74 -18.20 -2.30
CA ASN A 154 -5.20 -17.43 -1.14
C ASN A 154 -6.73 -17.50 -0.93
N ILE A 155 -7.55 -17.65 -1.98
CA ILE A 155 -9.00 -17.87 -1.84
C ILE A 155 -9.31 -19.13 -1.01
N LYS A 156 -8.50 -20.18 -1.14
CA LYS A 156 -8.67 -21.42 -0.36
C LYS A 156 -8.18 -21.26 1.06
N ASP A 157 -7.05 -20.58 1.22
CA ASP A 157 -6.42 -20.36 2.53
C ASP A 157 -7.28 -19.41 3.38
N LEU A 158 -7.85 -18.36 2.76
CA LEU A 158 -8.83 -17.47 3.38
C LEU A 158 -10.07 -18.22 3.88
N LYS A 159 -10.52 -19.26 3.16
CA LYS A 159 -11.65 -20.08 3.61
C LYS A 159 -11.34 -20.78 4.93
N ILE A 160 -10.17 -21.39 5.02
CA ILE A 160 -9.73 -22.09 6.25
C ILE A 160 -9.59 -21.07 7.39
N PHE A 161 -8.90 -19.96 7.10
CA PHE A 161 -8.67 -18.90 8.08
C PHE A 161 -9.97 -18.33 8.65
N LEU A 162 -10.96 -18.00 7.81
CA LEU A 162 -12.22 -17.42 8.25
C LEU A 162 -13.12 -18.41 8.99
N ASP A 163 -13.02 -19.71 8.69
CA ASP A 163 -13.71 -20.74 9.46
C ASP A 163 -13.17 -20.84 10.91
N GLU A 164 -11.87 -20.61 11.08
CA GLU A 164 -11.21 -20.64 12.39
C GLU A 164 -11.29 -19.30 13.13
N ASN A 165 -11.62 -18.21 12.43
CA ASN A 165 -11.63 -16.85 12.97
C ASN A 165 -12.97 -16.15 12.66
N PRO A 166 -14.05 -16.45 13.39
CA PRO A 166 -15.38 -15.90 13.15
C PRO A 166 -15.50 -14.40 13.46
N ASP A 167 -14.53 -13.84 14.16
CA ASP A 167 -14.35 -12.41 14.43
C ASP A 167 -13.83 -11.61 13.24
N PHE A 168 -13.54 -12.30 12.10
CA PHE A 168 -13.09 -11.68 10.86
C PHE A 168 -14.16 -11.73 9.78
N SER A 169 -14.30 -10.62 9.02
CA SER A 169 -15.05 -10.55 7.78
C SER A 169 -14.13 -10.37 6.58
N LEU A 170 -14.63 -10.68 5.39
CA LEU A 170 -13.90 -10.52 4.12
C LEU A 170 -14.68 -9.63 3.16
N VAL A 171 -13.99 -8.62 2.62
CA VAL A 171 -14.38 -7.88 1.41
C VAL A 171 -13.33 -8.15 0.35
N ALA A 172 -13.69 -8.87 -0.71
CA ALA A 172 -12.78 -9.27 -1.77
C ALA A 172 -13.12 -8.54 -3.08
N VAL A 173 -12.21 -7.67 -3.53
CA VAL A 173 -12.34 -6.90 -4.78
C VAL A 173 -11.54 -7.59 -5.87
N SER A 174 -12.23 -8.12 -6.88
CA SER A 174 -11.56 -8.73 -8.03
C SER A 174 -11.26 -7.67 -9.09
N VAL A 175 -9.97 -7.37 -9.26
CA VAL A 175 -9.50 -6.36 -10.24
C VAL A 175 -9.40 -6.93 -11.66
N LYS A 176 -9.34 -8.27 -11.84
CA LYS A 176 -9.26 -8.86 -13.18
C LYS A 176 -9.80 -10.28 -13.20
N GLY A 177 -10.54 -10.60 -14.26
CA GLY A 177 -11.00 -11.96 -14.54
C GLY A 177 -12.39 -12.01 -15.14
N ASP A 178 -12.74 -13.18 -15.65
CA ASP A 178 -14.08 -13.47 -16.14
C ASP A 178 -15.05 -13.70 -14.97
N LEU A 179 -16.14 -12.93 -14.91
CA LEU A 179 -17.12 -12.97 -13.82
C LEU A 179 -17.67 -14.38 -13.56
N LYS A 180 -17.89 -15.18 -14.62
CA LYS A 180 -18.42 -16.55 -14.49
C LYS A 180 -17.40 -17.47 -13.83
N LYS A 181 -16.11 -17.31 -14.18
CA LYS A 181 -15.02 -18.08 -13.56
C LYS A 181 -14.81 -17.66 -12.11
N ILE A 182 -14.87 -16.36 -11.80
CA ILE A 182 -14.82 -15.82 -10.43
C ILE A 182 -15.95 -16.43 -9.59
N LYS A 183 -17.21 -16.33 -10.06
CA LYS A 183 -18.38 -16.91 -9.37
C LYS A 183 -18.23 -18.40 -9.10
N ASN A 184 -17.72 -19.14 -10.09
CA ASN A 184 -17.54 -20.60 -9.96
C ASN A 184 -16.46 -20.94 -8.91
N LEU A 185 -15.35 -20.20 -8.89
CA LEU A 185 -14.30 -20.39 -7.90
C LEU A 185 -14.81 -20.15 -6.48
N VAL A 186 -15.46 -19.00 -6.24
CA VAL A 186 -16.00 -18.64 -4.92
C VAL A 186 -17.05 -19.65 -4.45
N LYS A 187 -17.99 -20.07 -5.33
CA LYS A 187 -18.97 -21.11 -5.00
C LYS A 187 -18.33 -22.45 -4.66
N LYS A 188 -17.29 -22.86 -5.41
CA LYS A 188 -16.59 -24.13 -5.19
C LYS A 188 -15.86 -24.15 -3.84
N THR A 189 -15.26 -23.05 -3.46
CA THR A 189 -14.53 -22.94 -2.19
C THR A 189 -15.44 -22.73 -0.99
N LYS A 190 -16.72 -22.33 -1.21
CA LYS A 190 -17.67 -21.96 -0.15
C LYS A 190 -17.12 -20.89 0.81
N LEU A 191 -16.28 -20.01 0.27
CA LEU A 191 -15.71 -18.91 1.02
C LEU A 191 -16.79 -17.85 1.31
N ASN A 192 -17.01 -17.54 2.57
CA ASN A 192 -17.93 -16.49 2.98
C ASN A 192 -17.27 -15.12 2.86
N GLY A 193 -18.02 -14.10 2.46
CA GLY A 193 -17.54 -12.73 2.32
C GLY A 193 -18.28 -11.96 1.23
N TYR A 194 -17.93 -10.69 1.12
CA TYR A 194 -18.49 -9.78 0.11
C TYR A 194 -17.55 -9.72 -1.08
N PHE A 195 -17.94 -10.36 -2.19
CA PHE A 195 -17.13 -10.42 -3.40
C PHE A 195 -17.62 -9.38 -4.40
N TYR A 196 -16.77 -8.41 -4.71
CA TYR A 196 -17.05 -7.35 -5.67
C TYR A 196 -16.27 -7.51 -6.95
N HIS A 197 -16.90 -7.20 -8.09
CA HIS A 197 -16.28 -7.15 -9.42
C HIS A 197 -17.15 -6.27 -10.32
N ASP A 198 -16.60 -5.16 -10.82
CA ASP A 198 -17.28 -4.20 -11.70
C ASP A 198 -16.92 -4.36 -13.18
N GLY A 199 -15.91 -5.15 -13.50
CA GLY A 199 -15.40 -5.31 -14.86
C GLY A 199 -14.53 -4.16 -15.37
N LEU A 200 -14.24 -3.15 -14.52
CA LEU A 200 -13.38 -2.03 -14.87
C LEU A 200 -11.88 -2.35 -14.72
N GLU A 201 -11.57 -3.55 -14.25
CA GLU A 201 -10.20 -4.02 -14.01
C GLU A 201 -9.42 -3.05 -13.09
N TRP A 202 -8.23 -2.61 -13.54
CA TRP A 202 -7.39 -1.67 -12.80
C TRP A 202 -7.96 -0.24 -12.73
N ASN A 203 -9.02 0.07 -13.50
CA ASN A 203 -9.75 1.34 -13.41
C ASN A 203 -10.88 1.31 -12.38
N CYS A 204 -11.03 0.24 -11.61
CA CYS A 204 -11.94 0.18 -10.47
C CYS A 204 -11.58 1.28 -9.46
N PRO A 205 -12.52 2.15 -9.04
CA PRO A 205 -12.21 3.27 -8.14
C PRO A 205 -11.56 2.83 -6.82
N PHE A 206 -11.90 1.64 -6.32
CA PHE A 206 -11.33 1.10 -5.08
C PHE A 206 -9.86 0.73 -5.21
N VAL A 207 -9.37 0.42 -6.42
CA VAL A 207 -7.94 0.21 -6.69
C VAL A 207 -7.15 1.48 -6.42
N ASP A 208 -7.68 2.62 -6.86
CA ASP A 208 -7.08 3.93 -6.63
C ASP A 208 -7.21 4.36 -5.16
N ASP A 209 -8.39 4.22 -4.56
CA ASP A 209 -8.67 4.56 -3.16
C ASP A 209 -7.75 3.84 -2.16
N TYR A 210 -7.35 2.61 -2.47
CA TYR A 210 -6.46 1.78 -1.64
C TYR A 210 -5.00 1.78 -2.12
N ALA A 211 -4.66 2.59 -3.13
CA ALA A 211 -3.32 2.64 -3.74
C ALA A 211 -2.79 1.25 -4.11
N VAL A 212 -3.63 0.42 -4.74
CA VAL A 212 -3.28 -0.95 -5.11
C VAL A 212 -2.44 -0.95 -6.38
N THR A 213 -1.18 -1.40 -6.29
CA THR A 213 -0.24 -1.48 -7.41
C THR A 213 -0.06 -2.89 -7.98
N GLY A 214 -0.54 -3.91 -7.25
CA GLY A 214 -0.39 -5.30 -7.62
C GLY A 214 -1.41 -6.22 -6.93
N THR A 215 -1.45 -7.48 -7.31
CA THR A 215 -2.27 -8.51 -6.66
C THR A 215 -1.43 -9.76 -6.40
N PRO A 216 -1.60 -10.40 -5.23
CA PRO A 216 -2.56 -10.09 -4.15
C PRO A 216 -2.17 -8.85 -3.34
N SER A 217 -3.17 -8.08 -2.83
CA SER A 217 -2.95 -7.04 -1.83
C SER A 217 -3.96 -7.18 -0.70
N PHE A 218 -3.49 -7.05 0.53
CA PHE A 218 -4.30 -7.22 1.74
C PHE A 218 -4.26 -5.97 2.61
N TYR A 219 -5.40 -5.66 3.22
CA TYR A 219 -5.53 -4.64 4.25
C TYR A 219 -6.33 -5.24 5.39
N LEU A 220 -5.80 -5.18 6.61
CA LEU A 220 -6.53 -5.55 7.81
C LEU A 220 -7.08 -4.30 8.47
N LEU A 221 -8.38 -4.28 8.67
CA LEU A 221 -9.11 -3.19 9.31
C LEU A 221 -9.62 -3.63 10.67
N ASP A 222 -9.58 -2.73 11.66
CA ASP A 222 -10.28 -2.92 12.92
C ASP A 222 -11.79 -2.63 12.80
N LYS A 223 -12.48 -2.67 13.92
CA LYS A 223 -13.92 -2.43 14.00
C LYS A 223 -14.31 -1.03 13.52
N GLU A 224 -13.50 -0.03 13.79
CA GLU A 224 -13.66 1.37 13.37
C GLU A 224 -13.26 1.60 11.92
N LYS A 225 -12.90 0.55 11.18
CA LYS A 225 -12.42 0.58 9.79
C LYS A 225 -11.09 1.31 9.62
N LYS A 226 -10.31 1.38 10.69
CA LYS A 226 -8.93 1.85 10.63
C LYS A 226 -8.03 0.75 10.09
N ILE A 227 -7.14 1.08 9.16
CA ILE A 227 -6.16 0.13 8.64
C ILE A 227 -5.12 -0.12 9.72
N VAL A 228 -5.14 -1.30 10.32
CA VAL A 228 -4.19 -1.69 11.38
C VAL A 228 -2.98 -2.44 10.83
N TYR A 229 -3.11 -3.05 9.66
CA TYR A 229 -2.01 -3.77 9.04
C TYR A 229 -2.16 -3.86 7.51
N LYS A 230 -1.00 -3.88 6.81
CA LYS A 230 -0.88 -4.13 5.36
C LYS A 230 0.15 -5.24 5.18
N PRO A 231 -0.25 -6.51 5.22
CA PRO A 231 0.67 -7.62 5.03
C PRO A 231 1.14 -7.70 3.58
N PHE A 232 2.37 -8.12 3.39
CA PHE A 232 2.92 -8.36 2.07
C PHE A 232 2.27 -9.57 1.39
N ASP A 233 1.98 -10.63 2.17
CA ASP A 233 1.30 -11.83 1.72
C ASP A 233 0.33 -12.38 2.77
N PHE A 234 -0.33 -13.49 2.44
CA PHE A 234 -1.30 -14.13 3.34
C PHE A 234 -0.65 -14.73 4.59
N ASN A 235 0.58 -15.24 4.50
CA ASN A 235 1.26 -15.83 5.66
C ASN A 235 1.59 -14.74 6.69
N GLU A 236 2.06 -13.59 6.23
CA GLU A 236 2.30 -12.43 7.11
C GLU A 236 1.00 -11.95 7.79
N LEU A 237 -0.14 -11.98 7.09
CA LEU A 237 -1.45 -11.71 7.70
C LEU A 237 -1.75 -12.66 8.85
N VAL A 238 -1.59 -13.97 8.61
CA VAL A 238 -1.84 -15.01 9.61
C VAL A 238 -0.92 -14.85 10.82
N ASP A 239 0.35 -14.57 10.61
CA ASP A 239 1.31 -14.40 11.70
C ASP A 239 1.02 -13.14 12.52
N PHE A 240 0.63 -12.04 11.89
CA PHE A 240 0.17 -10.85 12.60
C PHE A 240 -1.08 -11.12 13.45
N VAL A 241 -2.05 -11.86 12.91
CA VAL A 241 -3.27 -12.21 13.65
C VAL A 241 -2.97 -13.07 14.89
N LYS A 242 -2.00 -13.99 14.81
CA LYS A 242 -1.55 -14.76 15.99
C LYS A 242 -0.98 -13.84 17.09
N ILE A 243 -0.30 -12.76 16.72
CA ILE A 243 0.27 -11.80 17.67
C ILE A 243 -0.82 -11.00 18.37
N ILE A 244 -1.80 -10.48 17.66
CA ILE A 244 -2.85 -9.62 18.23
C ILE A 244 -3.92 -10.41 19.04
N LYS A 245 -3.95 -11.74 18.92
CA LYS A 245 -4.84 -12.64 19.68
C LYS A 245 -4.20 -13.22 20.94
N GLN A 246 -2.95 -12.92 21.23
CA GLN A 246 -2.25 -13.29 22.46
C GLN A 246 -2.50 -12.28 23.58
#